data_c4b2cb6a0cf77214c4ef3459eb9ee291
#
_entry.id   c4b2cb6a0cf77214c4ef3459eb9ee291
#
_cell.length_a   1.000
_cell.length_b   1.000
_cell.length_c   1.000
_cell.angle_alpha   90.00
_cell.angle_beta   90.00
_cell.angle_gamma   90.00
#
_symmetry.space_group_name_H-M   'P 1'
#
loop_
_entity.id
_entity.type
_entity.pdbx_description
1 polymer ?
#
loop_
_entity_poly.entity_id
_entity_poly.type
_entity_poly.pdbx_seq_one_letter_code
_entity_poly.pdbx_strand_id
1 'polypeptide(L)'
;YVMLYRRIERYLLARREPERLELVRRCLYIKADVRLSRRTGSLGWKRSLMEKLVREWHWDTRQLQQMDNRHLWRVGEVTRERQQLVSELTHSYRFLSQFGRSNGVINQVNSRDLSLLGRRLYAAFERKAGKVEVINPGITPDLSEPLLTLAQRSGAGADQTSWSLYRGTLSQPELDDHVPLKYTRHLADLIAWAHRNGLVDAATRIAVHPGDSALSEFELNNLLAALRQHFPLPLPALTETALSRPSQPCQSLLLVNVGLDPLPVTSQKNLHLISSHTDALGYSGLRDNLILSIDQVTLNSWNELQVSRFEGEHACIQALCDYLNKAHEHQHRPDLRVACFCRNRSSAIAERVEQLFQDATRQLLAEPPSRFLLQVQNSFQILERRDGVIDITRLADRDRLMRYLGSARQHYSPLALDRFALQGQDTALMLRQSRAGEIQVFYRLLPDRQAEISVLDELGALWRTRQACRDEQTLLL
;
A
#
# COMPACT_ATOMS: atom_id res chain seq x y z
N TYR A 1 37.27 4.95 7.36
CA TYR A 1 36.37 4.68 8.51
C TYR A 1 37.08 4.79 9.84
N VAL A 2 38.23 4.18 10.03
CA VAL A 2 38.92 4.19 11.33
C VAL A 2 39.35 5.60 11.74
N MET A 3 39.88 6.41 10.82
CA MET A 3 40.22 7.81 11.13
C MET A 3 38.98 8.63 11.54
N LEU A 4 37.84 8.41 10.86
CA LEU A 4 36.61 9.05 11.25
C LEU A 4 36.16 8.58 12.63
N TYR A 5 36.18 7.27 12.88
CA TYR A 5 35.89 6.71 14.19
C TYR A 5 36.77 7.35 15.29
N ARG A 6 38.05 7.47 15.09
CA ARG A 6 38.96 8.07 16.08
C ARG A 6 38.66 9.53 16.40
N ARG A 7 38.16 10.30 15.41
CA ARG A 7 37.69 11.67 15.64
C ARG A 7 36.40 11.69 16.46
N ILE A 8 35.45 10.81 16.13
CA ILE A 8 34.18 10.68 16.86
C ILE A 8 34.46 10.20 18.31
N GLU A 9 35.31 9.21 18.48
CA GLU A 9 35.72 8.70 19.81
C GLU A 9 36.27 9.82 20.70
N ARG A 10 37.23 10.61 20.20
CA ARG A 10 37.78 11.75 20.94
C ARG A 10 36.72 12.78 21.31
N TYR A 11 35.83 13.07 20.39
CA TYR A 11 34.71 14.01 20.59
C TYR A 11 33.75 13.52 21.68
N LEU A 12 33.33 12.26 21.64
CA LEU A 12 32.40 11.69 22.61
C LEU A 12 33.03 11.49 23.99
N LEU A 13 34.30 11.12 24.06
CA LEU A 13 35.05 11.06 25.33
C LEU A 13 35.15 12.43 25.99
N ALA A 14 35.45 13.49 25.22
CA ALA A 14 35.52 14.84 25.74
C ALA A 14 34.18 15.33 26.29
N ARG A 15 33.05 14.83 25.75
CA ARG A 15 31.69 15.15 26.19
C ARG A 15 31.16 14.24 27.29
N ARG A 16 31.89 13.21 27.66
CA ARG A 16 31.47 12.19 28.64
C ARG A 16 30.15 11.48 28.20
N GLU A 17 30.07 11.08 26.94
CA GLU A 17 28.92 10.40 26.36
C GLU A 17 29.24 8.91 26.07
N PRO A 18 29.37 8.05 27.10
CA PRO A 18 29.85 6.66 26.94
C PRO A 18 28.85 5.78 26.19
N GLU A 19 27.56 5.97 26.37
CA GLU A 19 26.53 5.17 25.68
C GLU A 19 26.53 5.39 24.16
N ARG A 20 26.69 6.63 23.72
CA ARG A 20 26.84 6.99 22.32
C ARG A 20 28.14 6.44 21.72
N LEU A 21 29.22 6.50 22.49
CA LEU A 21 30.48 5.93 22.06
C LEU A 21 30.38 4.42 21.87
N GLU A 22 29.70 3.74 22.78
CA GLU A 22 29.48 2.29 22.68
C GLU A 22 28.65 1.93 21.45
N LEU A 23 27.61 2.70 21.13
CA LEU A 23 26.84 2.52 19.90
C LEU A 23 27.73 2.69 18.66
N VAL A 24 28.58 3.70 18.61
CA VAL A 24 29.51 3.93 17.48
C VAL A 24 30.52 2.78 17.32
N ARG A 25 30.99 2.22 18.43
CA ARG A 25 31.88 1.02 18.45
C ARG A 25 31.18 -0.18 17.84
N ARG A 26 29.93 -0.46 18.26
CA ARG A 26 29.10 -1.54 17.68
C ARG A 26 28.84 -1.32 16.18
N CYS A 27 28.50 -0.11 15.78
CA CYS A 27 28.31 0.24 14.37
C CYS A 27 29.57 -0.01 13.54
N LEU A 28 30.78 0.37 14.06
CA LEU A 28 32.04 0.12 13.38
C LEU A 28 32.33 -1.38 13.28
N TYR A 29 32.05 -2.14 14.34
CA TYR A 29 32.26 -3.58 14.37
C TYR A 29 31.35 -4.30 13.37
N ILE A 30 30.06 -3.94 13.33
CA ILE A 30 29.10 -4.46 12.34
C ILE A 30 29.57 -4.14 10.92
N LYS A 31 29.99 -2.90 10.66
CA LYS A 31 30.49 -2.45 9.35
C LYS A 31 31.78 -3.14 8.93
N ALA A 32 32.62 -3.47 9.88
CA ALA A 32 33.84 -4.21 9.62
C ALA A 32 33.61 -5.65 9.19
N ASP A 33 32.50 -6.23 9.64
CA ASP A 33 32.09 -7.61 9.32
C ASP A 33 33.20 -8.65 9.54
N VAL A 34 33.87 -8.60 10.68
CA VAL A 34 34.92 -9.52 11.08
C VAL A 34 34.50 -10.26 12.33
N ARG A 35 34.49 -11.59 12.31
CA ARG A 35 34.16 -12.43 13.48
C ARG A 35 35.41 -12.74 14.27
N LEU A 36 35.65 -12.02 15.37
CA LEU A 36 36.88 -12.14 16.18
C LEU A 36 36.82 -13.29 17.20
N SER A 37 35.63 -13.72 17.63
CA SER A 37 35.49 -14.86 18.53
C SER A 37 35.91 -16.20 17.91
N ARG A 38 35.96 -16.28 16.58
CA ARG A 38 36.42 -17.47 15.86
C ARG A 38 37.88 -17.35 15.48
N ARG A 39 38.69 -18.36 15.85
CA ARG A 39 40.08 -18.46 15.38
C ARG A 39 40.09 -18.85 13.91
N THR A 40 40.57 -17.98 13.04
CA THR A 40 40.80 -18.26 11.62
C THR A 40 42.28 -18.10 11.31
N GLY A 41 42.86 -18.98 10.51
CA GLY A 41 44.31 -19.00 10.22
C GLY A 41 44.82 -17.84 9.36
N SER A 42 43.95 -16.96 8.83
CA SER A 42 44.39 -15.81 8.03
C SER A 42 44.39 -14.52 8.85
N LEU A 43 45.58 -13.99 9.05
CA LEU A 43 45.84 -12.69 9.68
C LEU A 43 45.70 -11.56 8.63
N GLY A 44 44.47 -11.29 8.16
CA GLY A 44 44.24 -10.12 7.32
C GLY A 44 44.40 -8.82 8.13
N TRP A 45 44.94 -7.76 7.50
CA TRP A 45 45.14 -6.45 8.14
C TRP A 45 43.85 -5.90 8.82
N LYS A 46 42.69 -6.17 8.24
CA LYS A 46 41.40 -5.77 8.77
C LYS A 46 41.08 -6.44 10.10
N ARG A 47 41.39 -7.73 10.22
CA ARG A 47 41.25 -8.49 11.47
C ARG A 47 42.18 -7.97 12.56
N SER A 48 43.46 -7.82 12.25
CA SER A 48 44.46 -7.31 13.20
C SER A 48 44.10 -5.92 13.72
N LEU A 49 43.58 -5.06 12.84
CA LEU A 49 43.12 -3.73 13.22
C LEU A 49 41.91 -3.79 14.17
N MET A 50 40.92 -4.64 13.85
CA MET A 50 39.75 -4.80 14.71
C MET A 50 40.08 -5.44 16.05
N GLU A 51 41.00 -6.41 16.10
CA GLU A 51 41.50 -6.99 17.35
C GLU A 51 42.17 -5.95 18.25
N LYS A 52 42.94 -5.02 17.66
CA LYS A 52 43.52 -3.88 18.40
C LYS A 52 42.42 -2.98 18.96
N LEU A 53 41.46 -2.58 18.15
CA LEU A 53 40.34 -1.70 18.56
C LEU A 53 39.50 -2.34 19.67
N VAL A 54 39.13 -3.60 19.54
CA VAL A 54 38.35 -4.32 20.55
C VAL A 54 39.05 -4.42 21.88
N ARG A 55 40.38 -4.63 21.87
CA ARG A 55 41.22 -4.57 23.12
C ARG A 55 41.19 -3.18 23.75
N GLU A 56 41.32 -2.14 22.96
CA GLU A 56 41.24 -0.75 23.44
C GLU A 56 39.85 -0.40 24.00
N TRP A 57 38.78 -1.01 23.46
CA TRP A 57 37.43 -0.82 23.94
C TRP A 57 37.09 -1.57 25.22
N HIS A 58 37.99 -2.48 25.62
CA HIS A 58 37.81 -3.38 26.76
C HIS A 58 36.58 -4.27 26.65
N TRP A 59 36.19 -4.66 25.41
CA TRP A 59 35.11 -5.59 25.23
C TRP A 59 35.49 -6.96 25.79
N ASP A 60 34.59 -7.52 26.59
CA ASP A 60 34.74 -8.87 27.11
C ASP A 60 34.38 -9.94 26.07
N THR A 61 34.64 -11.18 26.39
CA THR A 61 34.35 -12.34 25.52
C THR A 61 32.87 -12.46 25.23
N ARG A 62 32.01 -12.07 26.19
CA ARG A 62 30.56 -12.17 26.07
C ARG A 62 30.02 -11.12 25.06
N GLN A 63 30.47 -9.88 25.17
CA GLN A 63 30.13 -8.81 24.21
C GLN A 63 30.60 -9.18 22.81
N LEU A 64 31.81 -9.68 22.67
CA LEU A 64 32.35 -10.10 21.38
C LEU A 64 31.56 -11.25 20.75
N GLN A 65 31.24 -12.27 21.55
CA GLN A 65 30.37 -13.37 21.10
C GLN A 65 28.98 -12.90 20.70
N GLN A 66 28.38 -11.99 21.45
CA GLN A 66 27.09 -11.42 21.12
C GLN A 66 27.13 -10.72 19.76
N MET A 67 28.14 -9.92 19.49
CA MET A 67 28.32 -9.21 18.23
C MET A 67 28.62 -10.15 17.05
N ASP A 68 29.40 -11.19 17.26
CA ASP A 68 29.72 -12.19 16.23
C ASP A 68 28.56 -13.09 15.89
N ASN A 69 27.68 -13.32 16.86
CA ASN A 69 26.46 -14.12 16.69
C ASN A 69 25.24 -13.29 16.27
N ARG A 70 25.44 -12.06 15.75
CA ARG A 70 24.33 -11.22 15.29
C ARG A 70 23.44 -11.86 14.22
N HIS A 71 23.97 -12.86 13.50
CA HIS A 71 23.17 -13.67 12.56
C HIS A 71 22.09 -14.54 13.25
N LEU A 72 22.18 -14.69 14.56
CA LEU A 72 21.18 -15.35 15.40
C LEU A 72 20.24 -14.35 16.08
N TRP A 73 20.47 -13.04 15.91
CA TRP A 73 19.62 -12.04 16.49
C TRP A 73 18.21 -12.11 15.90
N ARG A 74 17.25 -11.97 16.79
CA ARG A 74 15.84 -12.04 16.46
C ARG A 74 15.22 -10.65 16.48
N VAL A 75 13.94 -10.57 16.13
CA VAL A 75 13.18 -9.33 16.03
C VAL A 75 13.39 -8.41 17.25
N GLY A 76 13.38 -8.97 18.47
CA GLY A 76 13.54 -8.18 19.70
C GLY A 76 14.91 -7.50 19.84
N GLU A 77 16.00 -8.24 19.59
CA GLU A 77 17.36 -7.70 19.62
C GLU A 77 17.57 -6.65 18.53
N VAL A 78 17.15 -6.98 17.31
CA VAL A 78 17.29 -6.08 16.15
C VAL A 78 16.49 -4.80 16.33
N THR A 79 15.27 -4.88 16.86
CA THR A 79 14.43 -3.71 17.13
C THR A 79 15.07 -2.80 18.17
N ARG A 80 15.64 -3.36 19.24
CA ARG A 80 16.33 -2.58 20.29
C ARG A 80 17.55 -1.84 19.74
N GLU A 81 18.40 -2.55 18.99
CA GLU A 81 19.59 -1.95 18.38
C GLU A 81 19.23 -0.87 17.37
N ARG A 82 18.20 -1.13 16.56
CA ARG A 82 17.68 -0.14 15.62
C ARG A 82 17.17 1.13 16.32
N GLN A 83 16.45 1.00 17.43
CA GLN A 83 15.93 2.17 18.16
C GLN A 83 17.05 3.09 18.61
N GLN A 84 18.16 2.52 19.14
CA GLN A 84 19.33 3.29 19.53
C GLN A 84 19.99 3.97 18.32
N LEU A 85 20.15 3.24 17.22
CA LEU A 85 20.71 3.75 15.98
C LEU A 85 19.89 4.92 15.40
N VAL A 86 18.57 4.78 15.33
CA VAL A 86 17.66 5.82 14.80
C VAL A 86 17.70 7.07 15.68
N SER A 87 17.69 6.91 17.00
CA SER A 87 17.81 8.03 17.94
C SER A 87 19.09 8.82 17.71
N GLU A 88 20.22 8.13 17.57
CA GLU A 88 21.52 8.76 17.31
C GLU A 88 21.61 9.44 15.95
N LEU A 89 21.13 8.78 14.89
CA LEU A 89 21.12 9.35 13.55
C LEU A 89 20.24 10.61 13.49
N THR A 90 19.08 10.58 14.13
CA THR A 90 18.18 11.74 14.20
C THR A 90 18.80 12.89 14.97
N HIS A 91 19.43 12.61 16.11
CA HIS A 91 20.15 13.61 16.89
C HIS A 91 21.28 14.25 16.08
N SER A 92 22.11 13.43 15.47
CA SER A 92 23.25 13.88 14.64
C SER A 92 22.80 14.71 13.45
N TYR A 93 21.73 14.31 12.77
CA TYR A 93 21.16 15.08 11.65
C TYR A 93 20.63 16.44 12.10
N ARG A 94 19.91 16.51 13.22
CA ARG A 94 19.40 17.77 13.78
C ARG A 94 20.55 18.71 14.13
N PHE A 95 21.57 18.18 14.78
CA PHE A 95 22.77 18.94 15.12
C PHE A 95 23.45 19.51 13.86
N LEU A 96 23.70 18.70 12.84
CA LEU A 96 24.32 19.14 11.58
C LEU A 96 23.48 20.20 10.87
N SER A 97 22.16 20.01 10.84
CA SER A 97 21.26 20.96 10.21
C SER A 97 21.22 22.31 10.95
N GLN A 98 21.24 22.29 12.28
CA GLN A 98 21.26 23.49 13.10
C GLN A 98 22.61 24.21 13.01
N PHE A 99 23.70 23.46 13.06
CA PHE A 99 25.06 24.00 12.93
C PHE A 99 25.28 24.68 11.57
N GLY A 100 24.82 24.05 10.49
CA GLY A 100 24.88 24.62 9.15
C GLY A 100 24.12 25.94 9.03
N ARG A 101 22.95 26.06 9.69
CA ARG A 101 22.15 27.30 9.69
C ARG A 101 22.78 28.42 10.52
N SER A 102 23.31 28.10 11.71
CA SER A 102 23.79 29.10 12.66
C SER A 102 25.16 29.71 12.31
N ASN A 103 26.02 28.98 11.60
CA ASN A 103 27.40 29.40 11.37
C ASN A 103 27.70 29.88 9.93
N GLY A 104 26.67 29.99 9.07
CA GLY A 104 26.88 30.45 7.68
C GLY A 104 27.76 29.48 6.84
N VAL A 105 28.12 28.31 7.39
CA VAL A 105 29.01 27.33 6.79
C VAL A 105 28.30 26.54 5.68
N ILE A 106 27.08 26.95 5.33
CA ILE A 106 26.30 26.35 4.22
C ILE A 106 27.11 26.30 2.92
N ASN A 107 28.05 27.20 2.72
CA ASN A 107 28.93 27.19 1.56
C ASN A 107 30.00 26.07 1.57
N GLN A 108 30.29 25.44 2.72
CA GLN A 108 31.25 24.33 2.82
C GLN A 108 30.59 22.97 2.90
N VAL A 109 29.35 22.89 3.42
CA VAL A 109 28.52 21.68 3.39
C VAL A 109 27.51 21.85 2.26
N ASN A 110 27.61 21.03 1.23
CA ASN A 110 26.71 21.07 0.10
C ASN A 110 25.27 20.90 0.59
N SER A 111 24.43 21.93 0.41
CA SER A 111 23.03 21.91 0.82
C SER A 111 22.26 20.73 0.20
N ARG A 112 22.71 20.30 -0.99
CA ARG A 112 22.18 19.11 -1.67
C ARG A 112 22.45 17.83 -0.89
N ASP A 113 23.66 17.64 -0.35
CA ASP A 113 24.03 16.44 0.39
C ASP A 113 23.29 16.35 1.73
N LEU A 114 23.08 17.48 2.41
CA LEU A 114 22.22 17.53 3.60
C LEU A 114 20.77 17.19 3.28
N SER A 115 20.25 17.69 2.16
CA SER A 115 18.88 17.39 1.73
C SER A 115 18.73 15.92 1.36
N LEU A 116 19.69 15.31 0.66
CA LEU A 116 19.70 13.90 0.32
C LEU A 116 19.78 13.02 1.57
N LEU A 117 20.66 13.37 2.52
CA LEU A 117 20.75 12.67 3.79
C LEU A 117 19.44 12.78 4.58
N GLY A 118 18.86 13.97 4.66
CA GLY A 118 17.57 14.19 5.31
C GLY A 118 16.45 13.34 4.70
N ARG A 119 16.34 13.30 3.39
CA ARG A 119 15.35 12.47 2.69
C ARG A 119 15.59 10.97 2.90
N ARG A 120 16.84 10.53 2.92
CA ARG A 120 17.20 9.14 3.22
C ARG A 120 16.80 8.74 4.63
N LEU A 121 17.06 9.58 5.62
CA LEU A 121 16.65 9.36 7.01
C LEU A 121 15.11 9.39 7.14
N TYR A 122 14.46 10.33 6.47
CA TYR A 122 13.02 10.45 6.45
C TYR A 122 12.37 9.19 5.84
N ALA A 123 12.85 8.75 4.66
CA ALA A 123 12.38 7.54 4.02
C ALA A 123 12.59 6.28 4.88
N ALA A 124 13.71 6.19 5.59
CA ALA A 124 14.03 5.00 6.40
C ALA A 124 13.30 4.96 7.75
N PHE A 125 13.12 6.11 8.41
CA PHE A 125 12.82 6.14 9.83
C PHE A 125 11.61 6.99 10.23
N GLU A 126 11.13 7.91 9.37
CA GLU A 126 9.97 8.73 9.70
C GLU A 126 8.71 7.88 9.79
N ARG A 127 7.93 8.11 10.86
CA ARG A 127 6.64 7.44 11.08
C ARG A 127 5.55 8.22 10.35
N LYS A 128 4.86 7.54 9.46
CA LYS A 128 3.68 8.05 8.73
C LYS A 128 2.54 7.08 8.91
N ALA A 129 1.32 7.57 8.83
CA ALA A 129 0.14 6.71 8.82
C ALA A 129 0.25 5.65 7.70
N GLY A 130 -0.03 4.40 8.03
CA GLY A 130 0.04 3.28 7.10
C GLY A 130 1.44 2.87 6.63
N LYS A 131 2.50 3.59 6.97
CA LYS A 131 3.86 3.21 6.57
C LYS A 131 4.35 1.99 7.32
N VAL A 132 4.80 0.99 6.57
CA VAL A 132 5.38 -0.23 7.09
C VAL A 132 6.78 0.05 7.63
N GLU A 133 6.97 -0.20 8.93
CA GLU A 133 8.24 0.01 9.60
C GLU A 133 9.28 -1.04 9.19
N VAL A 134 10.48 -0.61 8.81
CA VAL A 134 11.63 -1.49 8.56
C VAL A 134 12.44 -1.62 9.84
N ILE A 135 12.54 -2.83 10.40
CA ILE A 135 13.27 -3.08 11.64
C ILE A 135 14.73 -3.47 11.42
N ASN A 136 15.05 -4.05 10.27
CA ASN A 136 16.41 -4.48 9.95
C ASN A 136 17.05 -3.66 8.84
N PRO A 137 17.69 -2.54 9.13
CA PRO A 137 18.43 -1.76 8.12
C PRO A 137 19.83 -2.33 7.82
N GLY A 138 20.02 -3.65 7.94
CA GLY A 138 21.31 -4.33 7.74
C GLY A 138 22.05 -4.67 9.05
N ILE A 139 21.35 -4.73 10.18
CA ILE A 139 21.89 -5.12 11.48
C ILE A 139 22.21 -6.62 11.51
N THR A 140 21.29 -7.45 11.02
CA THR A 140 21.48 -8.89 10.85
C THR A 140 21.32 -9.29 9.38
N PRO A 141 21.98 -10.35 8.91
CA PRO A 141 21.83 -10.83 7.55
C PRO A 141 20.45 -11.42 7.27
N ASP A 142 19.78 -11.99 8.28
CA ASP A 142 18.53 -12.71 8.13
C ASP A 142 17.65 -12.57 9.37
N LEU A 143 16.34 -12.37 9.16
CA LEU A 143 15.31 -12.34 10.20
C LEU A 143 14.23 -13.40 9.96
N SER A 144 14.40 -14.30 8.99
CA SER A 144 13.40 -15.32 8.68
C SER A 144 13.14 -16.21 9.90
N GLU A 145 11.87 -16.55 10.10
CA GLU A 145 11.43 -17.45 11.15
C GLU A 145 10.84 -18.70 10.50
N PRO A 146 11.30 -19.90 10.88
CA PRO A 146 10.81 -21.14 10.27
C PRO A 146 9.36 -21.46 10.65
N LEU A 147 8.96 -21.05 11.86
CA LEU A 147 7.62 -21.32 12.42
C LEU A 147 7.06 -20.03 13.03
N LEU A 148 5.85 -19.70 12.64
CA LEU A 148 5.11 -18.55 13.16
C LEU A 148 3.68 -18.96 13.51
N THR A 149 3.05 -18.21 14.40
CA THR A 149 1.62 -18.31 14.69
C THR A 149 0.97 -16.95 14.48
N LEU A 150 -0.08 -16.94 13.66
CA LEU A 150 -0.93 -15.80 13.40
C LEU A 150 -2.26 -15.96 14.13
N ALA A 151 -2.63 -15.01 14.96
CA ALA A 151 -3.88 -15.09 15.72
C ALA A 151 -4.67 -13.78 15.64
N GLN A 152 -5.98 -13.89 15.41
CA GLN A 152 -6.92 -12.82 15.64
C GLN A 152 -7.34 -12.82 17.12
N ARG A 153 -7.31 -11.66 17.73
CA ARG A 153 -7.77 -11.45 19.09
C ARG A 153 -8.91 -10.43 19.10
N SER A 154 -9.99 -10.78 19.80
CA SER A 154 -11.10 -9.86 20.07
C SER A 154 -10.82 -9.16 21.39
N GLY A 155 -10.84 -7.81 21.40
CA GLY A 155 -10.77 -7.02 22.62
C GLY A 155 -12.13 -6.94 23.31
N ALA A 156 -12.19 -6.26 24.45
CA ALA A 156 -13.41 -6.12 25.27
C ALA A 156 -14.55 -5.31 24.61
N GLY A 157 -14.38 -4.78 23.40
CA GLY A 157 -15.39 -4.06 22.62
C GLY A 157 -15.49 -4.63 21.19
N ALA A 158 -16.70 -4.59 20.62
CA ALA A 158 -17.00 -5.14 19.29
C ALA A 158 -16.11 -4.60 18.14
N ASP A 159 -15.48 -3.44 18.33
CA ASP A 159 -14.60 -2.79 17.35
C ASP A 159 -13.09 -3.01 17.61
N GLN A 160 -12.71 -3.82 18.59
CA GLN A 160 -11.31 -4.01 18.99
C GLN A 160 -10.74 -5.36 18.60
N THR A 161 -10.96 -5.79 17.36
CA THR A 161 -10.21 -6.93 16.82
C THR A 161 -8.79 -6.49 16.43
N SER A 162 -7.82 -7.32 16.78
CA SER A 162 -6.41 -7.12 16.38
C SER A 162 -5.81 -8.43 15.92
N TRP A 163 -4.82 -8.32 15.04
CA TRP A 163 -4.03 -9.45 14.58
C TRP A 163 -2.65 -9.42 15.22
N SER A 164 -2.20 -10.56 15.70
CA SER A 164 -0.93 -10.72 16.39
C SER A 164 -0.10 -11.83 15.73
N LEU A 165 1.19 -11.60 15.57
CA LEU A 165 2.14 -12.55 15.03
C LEU A 165 3.10 -13.00 16.13
N TYR A 166 3.18 -14.30 16.34
CA TYR A 166 4.04 -14.92 17.34
C TYR A 166 5.10 -15.79 16.70
N ARG A 167 6.19 -15.97 17.40
CA ARG A 167 7.26 -16.90 17.02
C ARG A 167 6.89 -18.32 17.49
N GLY A 168 7.17 -19.31 16.64
CA GLY A 168 6.90 -20.71 16.93
C GLY A 168 5.47 -21.12 16.58
N THR A 169 5.17 -22.39 16.81
CA THR A 169 3.81 -22.94 16.70
C THR A 169 3.19 -22.95 18.08
N LEU A 170 2.22 -22.10 18.31
CA LEU A 170 1.52 -21.95 19.58
C LEU A 170 0.06 -22.39 19.43
N SER A 171 -0.42 -23.11 20.44
CA SER A 171 -1.85 -23.37 20.60
C SER A 171 -2.57 -22.13 21.17
N GLN A 172 -3.88 -22.08 21.02
CA GLN A 172 -4.68 -20.92 21.46
C GLN A 172 -4.50 -20.57 22.97
N PRO A 173 -4.44 -21.53 23.89
CA PRO A 173 -4.15 -21.23 25.30
C PRO A 173 -2.76 -20.61 25.54
N GLU A 174 -1.75 -21.03 24.79
CA GLU A 174 -0.37 -20.55 24.95
C GLU A 174 -0.17 -19.12 24.47
N LEU A 175 -1.09 -18.58 23.65
CA LEU A 175 -0.98 -17.22 23.14
C LEU A 175 -0.99 -16.16 24.25
N ASP A 176 -1.63 -16.43 25.40
CA ASP A 176 -1.71 -15.47 26.51
C ASP A 176 -0.40 -15.36 27.29
N ASP A 177 0.41 -16.43 27.28
CA ASP A 177 1.70 -16.47 27.96
C ASP A 177 2.86 -15.93 27.10
N HIS A 178 2.61 -15.65 25.81
CA HIS A 178 3.65 -15.23 24.86
C HIS A 178 3.49 -13.78 24.41
N VAL A 179 4.63 -13.09 24.28
CA VAL A 179 4.66 -11.73 23.74
C VAL A 179 4.69 -11.81 22.20
N PRO A 180 3.77 -11.16 21.49
CA PRO A 180 3.78 -11.15 20.04
C PRO A 180 4.99 -10.40 19.48
N LEU A 181 5.52 -10.83 18.35
CA LEU A 181 6.54 -10.13 17.58
C LEU A 181 6.03 -8.77 17.09
N LYS A 182 4.77 -8.74 16.68
CA LYS A 182 4.05 -7.56 16.23
C LYS A 182 2.55 -7.78 16.38
N TYR A 183 1.81 -6.70 16.64
CA TYR A 183 0.35 -6.68 16.53
C TYR A 183 -0.09 -5.46 15.72
N THR A 184 -1.22 -5.59 15.02
CA THR A 184 -1.83 -4.54 14.20
C THR A 184 -3.36 -4.68 14.25
N ARG A 185 -4.06 -3.62 13.89
CA ARG A 185 -5.52 -3.67 13.78
C ARG A 185 -5.96 -4.54 12.59
N HIS A 186 -5.26 -4.46 11.46
CA HIS A 186 -5.63 -5.14 10.23
C HIS A 186 -4.57 -6.16 9.82
N LEU A 187 -5.02 -7.28 9.25
CA LEU A 187 -4.17 -8.37 8.83
C LEU A 187 -3.16 -7.95 7.75
N ALA A 188 -3.62 -7.17 6.77
CA ALA A 188 -2.77 -6.71 5.68
C ALA A 188 -1.55 -5.93 6.16
N ASP A 189 -1.71 -5.06 7.18
CA ASP A 189 -0.60 -4.33 7.82
C ASP A 189 0.43 -5.28 8.42
N LEU A 190 -0.05 -6.33 9.12
CA LEU A 190 0.81 -7.29 9.80
C LEU A 190 1.61 -8.14 8.81
N ILE A 191 0.95 -8.63 7.78
CA ILE A 191 1.57 -9.48 6.77
C ILE A 191 2.50 -8.66 5.86
N ALA A 192 2.12 -7.43 5.50
CA ALA A 192 3.02 -6.51 4.79
C ALA A 192 4.27 -6.19 5.62
N TRP A 193 4.12 -5.99 6.95
CA TRP A 193 5.26 -5.79 7.84
C TRP A 193 6.14 -7.04 7.93
N ALA A 194 5.57 -8.23 8.10
CA ALA A 194 6.31 -9.48 8.16
C ALA A 194 7.09 -9.73 6.85
N HIS A 195 6.43 -9.55 5.70
CA HIS A 195 7.05 -9.64 4.39
C HIS A 195 8.20 -8.62 4.24
N ARG A 196 7.92 -7.32 4.45
CA ARG A 196 8.90 -6.24 4.24
C ARG A 196 10.17 -6.40 5.06
N ASN A 197 10.07 -7.03 6.22
CA ASN A 197 11.20 -7.29 7.13
C ASN A 197 11.84 -8.66 6.92
N GLY A 198 11.39 -9.46 5.96
CA GLY A 198 11.95 -10.76 5.65
C GLY A 198 11.74 -11.82 6.74
N LEU A 199 10.68 -11.68 7.57
CA LEU A 199 10.33 -12.69 8.58
C LEU A 199 9.74 -13.95 7.95
N VAL A 200 9.13 -13.79 6.78
CA VAL A 200 8.39 -14.83 6.06
C VAL A 200 9.06 -15.11 4.73
N ASP A 201 9.60 -16.29 4.57
CA ASP A 201 10.15 -16.81 3.32
C ASP A 201 9.31 -17.99 2.75
N ALA A 202 9.81 -18.65 1.72
CA ALA A 202 9.11 -19.78 1.11
C ALA A 202 9.06 -21.04 2.02
N ALA A 203 9.95 -21.13 3.01
CA ALA A 203 10.06 -22.26 3.93
C ALA A 203 9.29 -22.02 5.24
N THR A 204 8.90 -20.78 5.52
CA THR A 204 8.16 -20.42 6.74
C THR A 204 6.78 -21.07 6.76
N ARG A 205 6.47 -21.74 7.87
CA ARG A 205 5.14 -22.29 8.15
C ARG A 205 4.41 -21.42 9.17
N ILE A 206 3.15 -21.11 8.89
CA ILE A 206 2.34 -20.23 9.75
C ILE A 206 1.10 -20.99 10.21
N ALA A 207 1.00 -21.25 11.50
CA ALA A 207 -0.24 -21.71 12.12
C ALA A 207 -1.23 -20.53 12.23
N VAL A 208 -2.51 -20.76 11.93
CA VAL A 208 -3.53 -19.70 11.90
C VAL A 208 -4.63 -19.97 12.92
N HIS A 209 -4.86 -18.99 13.79
CA HIS A 209 -6.02 -18.93 14.68
C HIS A 209 -6.91 -17.76 14.23
N PRO A 210 -7.86 -18.00 13.31
CA PRO A 210 -8.55 -16.93 12.60
C PRO A 210 -9.59 -16.17 13.45
N GLY A 211 -9.96 -16.69 14.62
CA GLY A 211 -11.04 -16.12 15.42
C GLY A 211 -12.36 -16.07 14.62
N ASP A 212 -12.95 -14.88 14.54
CA ASP A 212 -14.17 -14.61 13.77
C ASP A 212 -13.92 -14.30 12.28
N SER A 213 -12.66 -14.28 11.84
CA SER A 213 -12.31 -14.02 10.45
C SER A 213 -12.56 -15.21 9.54
N ALA A 214 -12.90 -14.95 8.29
CA ALA A 214 -13.03 -15.97 7.24
C ALA A 214 -11.68 -16.48 6.71
N LEU A 215 -10.55 -16.03 7.27
CA LEU A 215 -9.20 -16.36 6.80
C LEU A 215 -8.91 -17.87 6.94
N SER A 216 -8.47 -18.49 5.87
CA SER A 216 -7.91 -19.84 5.84
C SER A 216 -6.39 -19.80 5.63
N GLU A 217 -5.70 -20.90 5.93
CA GLU A 217 -4.27 -21.05 5.63
C GLU A 217 -3.98 -20.91 4.13
N PHE A 218 -4.88 -21.40 3.29
CA PHE A 218 -4.77 -21.27 1.84
C PHE A 218 -4.80 -19.80 1.40
N GLU A 219 -5.73 -19.02 1.92
CA GLU A 219 -5.84 -17.60 1.60
C GLU A 219 -4.64 -16.80 2.13
N LEU A 220 -4.15 -17.13 3.32
CA LEU A 220 -2.92 -16.53 3.86
C LEU A 220 -1.71 -16.83 2.96
N ASN A 221 -1.55 -18.06 2.48
CA ASN A 221 -0.47 -18.42 1.57
C ASN A 221 -0.57 -17.67 0.24
N ASN A 222 -1.78 -17.51 -0.30
CA ASN A 222 -2.01 -16.73 -1.51
C ASN A 222 -1.71 -15.23 -1.29
N LEU A 223 -2.06 -14.68 -0.13
CA LEU A 223 -1.74 -13.30 0.25
C LEU A 223 -0.22 -13.08 0.30
N LEU A 224 0.51 -13.98 0.94
CA LEU A 224 1.97 -13.96 0.98
C LEU A 224 2.60 -14.10 -0.41
N ALA A 225 2.05 -14.97 -1.25
CA ALA A 225 2.50 -15.15 -2.63
C ALA A 225 2.30 -13.88 -3.45
N ALA A 226 1.14 -13.23 -3.34
CA ALA A 226 0.85 -11.97 -4.01
C ALA A 226 1.83 -10.85 -3.59
N LEU A 227 2.12 -10.72 -2.29
CA LEU A 227 3.10 -9.74 -1.80
C LEU A 227 4.51 -10.03 -2.29
N ARG A 228 4.97 -11.31 -2.28
CA ARG A 228 6.29 -11.69 -2.78
C ARG A 228 6.44 -11.45 -4.28
N GLN A 229 5.39 -11.73 -5.04
CA GLN A 229 5.40 -11.54 -6.49
C GLN A 229 5.43 -10.06 -6.87
N HIS A 230 4.66 -9.24 -6.17
CA HIS A 230 4.54 -7.82 -6.51
C HIS A 230 5.65 -6.96 -5.89
N PHE A 231 6.11 -7.30 -4.70
CA PHE A 231 7.18 -6.61 -3.97
C PHE A 231 8.33 -7.57 -3.62
N PRO A 232 9.08 -8.06 -4.62
CA PRO A 232 10.15 -9.02 -4.38
C PRO A 232 11.26 -8.43 -3.49
N LEU A 233 11.80 -9.25 -2.61
CA LEU A 233 12.91 -8.88 -1.72
C LEU A 233 14.21 -9.56 -2.16
N PRO A 234 15.37 -8.89 -1.98
CA PRO A 234 15.55 -7.54 -1.44
C PRO A 234 15.12 -6.46 -2.43
N LEU A 235 14.59 -5.33 -1.91
CA LEU A 235 14.30 -4.18 -2.77
C LEU A 235 15.58 -3.61 -3.37
N PRO A 236 15.53 -3.01 -4.56
CA PRO A 236 16.67 -2.34 -5.18
C PRO A 236 17.28 -1.29 -4.26
N ALA A 237 18.60 -1.10 -4.36
CA ALA A 237 19.29 -0.08 -3.58
C ALA A 237 18.73 1.32 -3.91
N LEU A 238 18.47 2.11 -2.87
CA LEU A 238 17.97 3.47 -3.03
C LEU A 238 19.05 4.37 -3.63
N THR A 239 18.77 4.91 -4.82
CA THR A 239 19.71 5.77 -5.55
C THR A 239 19.60 7.23 -5.13
N GLU A 240 20.68 8.01 -5.32
CA GLU A 240 20.66 9.46 -5.11
C GLU A 240 19.69 10.16 -6.07
N THR A 241 19.56 9.64 -7.28
CA THR A 241 18.62 10.17 -8.28
C THR A 241 17.17 10.05 -7.80
N ALA A 242 16.80 8.92 -7.20
CA ALA A 242 15.48 8.74 -6.61
C ALA A 242 15.23 9.71 -5.44
N LEU A 243 16.23 9.90 -4.58
CA LEU A 243 16.16 10.81 -3.44
C LEU A 243 16.21 12.29 -3.83
N SER A 244 16.72 12.65 -5.01
CA SER A 244 16.77 14.04 -5.48
C SER A 244 15.40 14.59 -5.88
N ARG A 245 14.41 13.73 -6.11
CA ARG A 245 13.04 14.06 -6.46
C ARG A 245 12.07 13.77 -5.30
N PRO A 246 10.87 14.36 -5.27
CA PRO A 246 9.81 13.93 -4.36
C PRO A 246 9.50 12.44 -4.53
N SER A 247 9.06 11.78 -3.46
CA SER A 247 8.66 10.37 -3.54
C SER A 247 7.43 10.22 -4.43
N GLN A 248 7.43 9.22 -5.30
CA GLN A 248 6.33 8.93 -6.23
C GLN A 248 5.86 7.48 -6.02
N PRO A 249 4.55 7.21 -6.06
CA PRO A 249 4.03 5.85 -6.02
C PRO A 249 4.47 5.10 -7.30
N CYS A 250 5.13 3.95 -7.14
CA CYS A 250 5.65 3.17 -8.27
C CYS A 250 4.82 1.93 -8.55
N GLN A 251 4.43 1.22 -7.49
CA GLN A 251 3.65 -0.01 -7.57
C GLN A 251 2.51 0.04 -6.56
N SER A 252 1.36 -0.51 -6.93
CA SER A 252 0.18 -0.60 -6.09
C SER A 252 -0.45 -1.98 -6.20
N LEU A 253 -0.61 -2.67 -5.08
CA LEU A 253 -1.30 -3.93 -4.97
C LEU A 253 -2.57 -3.74 -4.15
N LEU A 254 -3.73 -4.01 -4.75
CA LEU A 254 -5.01 -4.00 -4.07
C LEU A 254 -5.32 -5.41 -3.57
N LEU A 255 -5.47 -5.54 -2.27
CA LEU A 255 -5.86 -6.77 -1.59
C LEU A 255 -7.33 -6.67 -1.20
N VAL A 256 -8.19 -7.39 -1.92
CA VAL A 256 -9.65 -7.29 -1.76
C VAL A 256 -10.13 -8.37 -0.80
N ASN A 257 -10.98 -8.01 0.16
CA ASN A 257 -11.66 -8.90 1.11
C ASN A 257 -10.72 -9.78 1.94
N VAL A 258 -9.60 -9.24 2.41
CA VAL A 258 -8.67 -10.01 3.25
C VAL A 258 -9.34 -10.40 4.57
N GLY A 259 -9.51 -11.71 4.78
CA GLY A 259 -10.17 -12.27 5.96
C GLY A 259 -11.70 -12.08 6.01
N LEU A 260 -12.31 -11.70 4.89
CA LEU A 260 -13.76 -11.51 4.76
C LEU A 260 -14.33 -12.37 3.63
N ASP A 261 -15.51 -12.93 3.84
CA ASP A 261 -16.27 -13.61 2.77
C ASP A 261 -17.59 -12.87 2.52
N PRO A 262 -17.79 -12.25 1.35
CA PRO A 262 -19.00 -11.53 1.03
C PRO A 262 -20.22 -12.43 0.78
N LEU A 263 -19.97 -13.73 0.55
CA LEU A 263 -21.03 -14.71 0.28
C LEU A 263 -21.03 -15.80 1.36
N PRO A 264 -21.80 -15.64 2.45
CA PRO A 264 -21.92 -16.67 3.47
C PRO A 264 -22.37 -18.01 2.86
N VAL A 265 -21.78 -19.11 3.30
CA VAL A 265 -22.01 -20.46 2.77
C VAL A 265 -23.49 -20.86 2.73
N THR A 266 -24.28 -20.31 3.65
CA THR A 266 -25.73 -20.58 3.77
C THR A 266 -26.58 -19.86 2.72
N SER A 267 -26.15 -18.70 2.23
CA SER A 267 -26.91 -17.91 1.22
C SER A 267 -26.59 -18.33 -0.22
N GLN A 268 -25.54 -19.13 -0.44
CA GLN A 268 -25.09 -19.51 -1.77
C GLN A 268 -26.06 -20.45 -2.52
N LYS A 269 -26.90 -21.19 -1.82
CA LYS A 269 -27.63 -22.30 -2.44
C LYS A 269 -28.88 -21.92 -3.23
N ASN A 270 -29.55 -20.81 -2.98
CA ASN A 270 -30.88 -20.58 -3.55
C ASN A 270 -31.14 -19.21 -4.21
N LEU A 271 -30.37 -18.16 -3.94
CA LEU A 271 -30.70 -16.82 -4.43
C LEU A 271 -29.80 -16.32 -5.58
N HIS A 272 -28.60 -16.88 -5.71
CA HIS A 272 -27.59 -16.39 -6.65
C HIS A 272 -27.64 -17.07 -8.03
N LEU A 273 -28.34 -18.18 -8.17
CA LEU A 273 -28.41 -18.96 -9.40
C LEU A 273 -29.46 -18.45 -10.41
N ILE A 274 -30.38 -17.57 -9.99
CA ILE A 274 -31.53 -17.13 -10.79
C ILE A 274 -31.32 -15.77 -11.45
N SER A 275 -30.27 -15.05 -11.10
CA SER A 275 -30.04 -13.68 -11.56
C SER A 275 -28.96 -13.59 -12.63
N SER A 276 -29.21 -12.77 -13.65
CA SER A 276 -28.21 -12.39 -14.66
C SER A 276 -27.21 -11.35 -14.18
N HIS A 277 -27.39 -10.79 -12.96
CA HIS A 277 -26.48 -9.78 -12.41
C HIS A 277 -25.23 -10.44 -11.83
N THR A 278 -24.14 -10.36 -12.56
CA THR A 278 -22.85 -10.99 -12.20
C THR A 278 -21.78 -10.00 -11.75
N ASP A 279 -22.07 -8.70 -11.82
CA ASP A 279 -21.14 -7.65 -11.38
C ASP A 279 -20.87 -7.72 -9.88
N ALA A 280 -19.60 -7.62 -9.48
CA ALA A 280 -19.18 -7.64 -8.07
C ALA A 280 -19.73 -6.45 -7.26
N LEU A 281 -20.07 -5.34 -7.88
CA LEU A 281 -20.65 -4.15 -7.23
C LEU A 281 -22.18 -4.17 -7.13
N GLY A 282 -22.82 -5.17 -7.74
CA GLY A 282 -24.28 -5.31 -7.75
C GLY A 282 -24.70 -6.73 -8.07
N TYR A 283 -24.21 -7.70 -7.29
CA TYR A 283 -24.33 -9.11 -7.53
C TYR A 283 -25.73 -9.65 -7.19
N SER A 284 -26.21 -10.57 -8.02
CA SER A 284 -27.49 -11.25 -7.88
C SER A 284 -28.72 -10.34 -7.96
N GLY A 285 -29.92 -10.91 -7.79
CA GLY A 285 -31.17 -10.16 -7.73
C GLY A 285 -31.27 -9.17 -6.56
N LEU A 286 -30.49 -9.39 -5.50
CA LEU A 286 -30.39 -8.50 -4.34
C LEU A 286 -29.44 -7.32 -4.57
N ARG A 287 -28.66 -7.35 -5.63
CA ARG A 287 -27.63 -6.37 -5.98
C ARG A 287 -26.61 -6.15 -4.85
N ASP A 288 -26.13 -7.24 -4.26
CA ASP A 288 -25.15 -7.20 -3.18
C ASP A 288 -23.81 -6.67 -3.69
N ASN A 289 -23.16 -5.83 -2.89
CA ASN A 289 -21.78 -5.45 -3.11
C ASN A 289 -20.85 -6.53 -2.52
N LEU A 290 -20.08 -7.19 -3.39
CA LEU A 290 -19.13 -8.23 -2.99
C LEU A 290 -17.75 -7.68 -2.59
N ILE A 291 -17.54 -6.36 -2.66
CA ILE A 291 -16.28 -5.72 -2.28
C ILE A 291 -16.47 -5.05 -0.92
N LEU A 292 -16.13 -5.77 0.14
CA LEU A 292 -16.33 -5.34 1.52
C LEU A 292 -15.16 -4.54 2.08
N SER A 293 -13.94 -4.83 1.60
CA SER A 293 -12.74 -4.11 1.98
C SER A 293 -11.69 -4.13 0.88
N ILE A 294 -10.86 -3.11 0.85
CA ILE A 294 -9.64 -3.04 0.03
C ILE A 294 -8.50 -2.55 0.92
N ASP A 295 -7.44 -3.35 1.00
CA ASP A 295 -6.16 -2.93 1.53
C ASP A 295 -5.24 -2.59 0.36
N GLN A 296 -4.93 -1.31 0.20
CA GLN A 296 -4.04 -0.82 -0.84
C GLN A 296 -2.61 -0.76 -0.32
N VAL A 297 -1.76 -1.65 -0.83
CA VAL A 297 -0.32 -1.67 -0.52
C VAL A 297 0.42 -0.95 -1.63
N THR A 298 1.12 0.13 -1.30
CA THR A 298 1.84 0.97 -2.27
C THR A 298 3.32 1.03 -1.94
N LEU A 299 4.17 0.78 -2.94
CA LEU A 299 5.62 1.00 -2.88
C LEU A 299 5.95 2.27 -3.66
N ASN A 300 6.67 3.19 -3.02
CA ASN A 300 7.10 4.43 -3.66
C ASN A 300 8.58 4.38 -4.10
N SER A 301 9.01 5.42 -4.83
CA SER A 301 10.38 5.56 -5.36
C SER A 301 11.45 5.70 -4.26
N TRP A 302 11.05 5.88 -3.00
CA TRP A 302 11.96 5.90 -1.84
C TRP A 302 11.98 4.57 -1.08
N ASN A 303 11.45 3.50 -1.68
CA ASN A 303 11.33 2.17 -1.08
C ASN A 303 10.51 2.13 0.21
N GLU A 304 9.60 3.09 0.40
CA GLU A 304 8.64 3.06 1.48
C GLU A 304 7.44 2.22 1.04
N LEU A 305 7.10 1.23 1.83
CA LEU A 305 5.87 0.45 1.69
C LEU A 305 4.79 1.05 2.60
N GLN A 306 3.62 1.32 2.05
CA GLN A 306 2.48 1.91 2.74
C GLN A 306 1.26 1.03 2.57
N VAL A 307 0.46 0.87 3.61
CA VAL A 307 -0.84 0.19 3.58
C VAL A 307 -1.92 1.20 3.93
N SER A 308 -2.95 1.29 3.10
CA SER A 308 -4.16 2.10 3.32
C SER A 308 -5.36 1.18 3.24
N ARG A 309 -6.23 1.18 4.25
CA ARG A 309 -7.42 0.34 4.28
C ARG A 309 -8.69 1.13 4.08
N PHE A 310 -9.57 0.60 3.25
CA PHE A 310 -10.89 1.09 2.94
C PHE A 310 -11.91 -0.02 3.25
N GLU A 311 -12.97 0.30 3.96
CA GLU A 311 -13.96 -0.68 4.44
C GLU A 311 -15.39 -0.21 4.16
N GLY A 312 -16.30 -1.19 4.12
CA GLY A 312 -17.74 -0.97 3.97
C GLY A 312 -18.19 -0.79 2.53
N GLU A 313 -19.43 -0.34 2.37
CA GLU A 313 -20.13 -0.23 1.09
C GLU A 313 -19.37 0.57 0.02
N HIS A 314 -18.59 1.56 0.46
CA HIS A 314 -17.87 2.49 -0.43
C HIS A 314 -16.37 2.21 -0.52
N ALA A 315 -15.90 1.07 0.00
CA ALA A 315 -14.47 0.73 0.02
C ALA A 315 -13.81 0.84 -1.37
N CYS A 316 -14.47 0.29 -2.38
CA CYS A 316 -13.95 0.30 -3.76
C CYS A 316 -13.80 1.71 -4.32
N ILE A 317 -14.76 2.58 -4.07
CA ILE A 317 -14.75 3.97 -4.57
C ILE A 317 -13.71 4.80 -3.84
N GLN A 318 -13.60 4.62 -2.52
CA GLN A 318 -12.60 5.34 -1.72
C GLN A 318 -11.18 4.95 -2.13
N ALA A 319 -10.92 3.65 -2.33
CA ALA A 319 -9.64 3.16 -2.83
C ALA A 319 -9.34 3.69 -4.24
N LEU A 320 -10.33 3.71 -5.13
CA LEU A 320 -10.21 4.26 -6.48
C LEU A 320 -9.85 5.75 -6.45
N CYS A 321 -10.52 6.53 -5.63
CA CYS A 321 -10.24 7.97 -5.50
C CYS A 321 -8.85 8.23 -4.93
N ASP A 322 -8.43 7.49 -3.90
CA ASP A 322 -7.07 7.59 -3.35
C ASP A 322 -6.00 7.27 -4.41
N TYR A 323 -6.20 6.20 -5.17
CA TYR A 323 -5.31 5.82 -6.26
C TYR A 323 -5.21 6.90 -7.35
N LEU A 324 -6.35 7.41 -7.81
CA LEU A 324 -6.42 8.44 -8.86
C LEU A 324 -5.82 9.77 -8.41
N ASN A 325 -6.10 10.20 -7.18
CA ASN A 325 -5.55 11.43 -6.61
C ASN A 325 -4.02 11.35 -6.51
N LYS A 326 -3.48 10.24 -6.03
CA LYS A 326 -2.03 10.00 -5.97
C LYS A 326 -1.41 9.95 -7.37
N ALA A 327 -2.05 9.29 -8.34
CA ALA A 327 -1.57 9.22 -9.71
C ALA A 327 -1.56 10.60 -10.41
N HIS A 328 -2.56 11.43 -10.14
CA HIS A 328 -2.64 12.79 -10.67
C HIS A 328 -1.62 13.73 -10.00
N GLU A 329 -1.53 13.74 -8.68
CA GLU A 329 -0.59 14.58 -7.90
C GLU A 329 0.86 14.38 -8.35
N HIS A 330 1.22 13.13 -8.58
CA HIS A 330 2.58 12.77 -8.98
C HIS A 330 2.80 12.70 -10.50
N GLN A 331 1.75 12.91 -11.30
CA GLN A 331 1.77 12.74 -12.76
C GLN A 331 2.39 11.38 -13.18
N HIS A 332 2.20 10.38 -12.34
CA HIS A 332 2.74 9.04 -12.50
C HIS A 332 1.69 7.99 -12.12
N ARG A 333 1.50 7.02 -13.01
CA ARG A 333 0.57 5.90 -12.78
C ARG A 333 1.36 4.74 -12.20
N PRO A 334 1.10 4.34 -10.93
CA PRO A 334 1.75 3.16 -10.37
C PRO A 334 1.30 1.90 -11.11
N ASP A 335 2.20 0.91 -11.24
CA ASP A 335 1.83 -0.43 -11.73
C ASP A 335 0.81 -1.03 -10.77
N LEU A 336 -0.38 -1.34 -11.31
CA LEU A 336 -1.52 -1.81 -10.52
C LEU A 336 -1.70 -3.30 -10.68
N ARG A 337 -1.86 -3.99 -9.56
CA ARG A 337 -2.30 -5.38 -9.48
C ARG A 337 -3.42 -5.52 -8.47
N VAL A 338 -4.30 -6.46 -8.71
CA VAL A 338 -5.43 -6.75 -7.83
C VAL A 338 -5.45 -8.22 -7.47
N ALA A 339 -5.64 -8.54 -6.20
CA ALA A 339 -5.83 -9.89 -5.71
C ALA A 339 -6.99 -9.92 -4.71
N CYS A 340 -7.83 -10.93 -4.79
CA CYS A 340 -8.99 -11.08 -3.91
C CYS A 340 -8.85 -12.36 -3.08
N PHE A 341 -9.18 -12.27 -1.79
CA PHE A 341 -8.96 -13.32 -0.79
C PHE A 341 -10.26 -13.78 -0.13
N CYS A 342 -11.24 -14.13 -0.93
CA CYS A 342 -12.46 -14.78 -0.47
C CYS A 342 -12.62 -16.16 -1.11
N ARG A 343 -13.41 -17.04 -0.50
CA ARG A 343 -13.58 -18.42 -0.96
C ARG A 343 -14.23 -18.51 -2.32
N ASN A 344 -15.15 -17.61 -2.59
CA ASN A 344 -15.99 -17.67 -3.78
C ASN A 344 -15.78 -16.44 -4.66
N ARG A 345 -15.70 -16.66 -5.97
CA ARG A 345 -15.59 -15.61 -7.00
C ARG A 345 -14.38 -14.69 -6.89
N SER A 346 -13.33 -15.08 -6.18
CA SER A 346 -12.15 -14.24 -5.96
C SER A 346 -11.55 -13.70 -7.27
N SER A 347 -11.38 -14.54 -8.29
CA SER A 347 -10.87 -14.12 -9.60
C SER A 347 -11.77 -13.11 -10.29
N ALA A 348 -13.10 -13.37 -10.33
CA ALA A 348 -14.06 -12.47 -10.96
C ALA A 348 -14.14 -11.10 -10.23
N ILE A 349 -14.03 -11.09 -8.91
CA ILE A 349 -13.97 -9.85 -8.12
C ILE A 349 -12.67 -9.10 -8.41
N ALA A 350 -11.52 -9.79 -8.42
CA ALA A 350 -10.23 -9.17 -8.71
C ALA A 350 -10.20 -8.56 -10.13
N GLU A 351 -10.61 -9.31 -11.15
CA GLU A 351 -10.71 -8.84 -12.53
C GLU A 351 -11.62 -7.61 -12.66
N ARG A 352 -12.77 -7.65 -11.97
CA ARG A 352 -13.71 -6.53 -11.98
C ARG A 352 -13.12 -5.27 -11.38
N VAL A 353 -12.44 -5.37 -10.24
CA VAL A 353 -11.77 -4.23 -9.60
C VAL A 353 -10.66 -3.70 -10.49
N GLU A 354 -9.84 -4.57 -11.07
CA GLU A 354 -8.75 -4.17 -11.97
C GLU A 354 -9.28 -3.43 -13.20
N GLN A 355 -10.31 -3.95 -13.87
CA GLN A 355 -10.97 -3.30 -15.00
C GLN A 355 -11.55 -1.94 -14.64
N LEU A 356 -12.24 -1.84 -13.50
CA LEU A 356 -12.79 -0.58 -13.01
C LEU A 356 -11.71 0.49 -12.82
N PHE A 357 -10.61 0.13 -12.17
CA PHE A 357 -9.50 1.06 -11.93
C PHE A 357 -8.83 1.49 -13.24
N GLN A 358 -8.65 0.57 -14.19
CA GLN A 358 -8.08 0.88 -15.51
C GLN A 358 -9.00 1.81 -16.31
N ASP A 359 -10.31 1.52 -16.36
CA ASP A 359 -11.28 2.32 -17.11
C ASP A 359 -11.46 3.71 -16.49
N ALA A 360 -11.62 3.81 -15.18
CA ALA A 360 -11.72 5.09 -14.48
C ALA A 360 -10.43 5.93 -14.65
N THR A 361 -9.25 5.31 -14.57
CA THR A 361 -7.96 5.98 -14.80
C THR A 361 -7.88 6.55 -16.20
N ARG A 362 -8.30 5.78 -17.21
CA ARG A 362 -8.31 6.21 -18.61
C ARG A 362 -9.18 7.43 -18.83
N GLN A 363 -10.35 7.46 -18.20
CA GLN A 363 -11.34 8.53 -18.40
C GLN A 363 -11.05 9.78 -17.57
N LEU A 364 -10.70 9.62 -16.31
CA LEU A 364 -10.56 10.72 -15.37
C LEU A 364 -9.20 11.41 -15.44
N LEU A 365 -8.14 10.68 -15.88
CA LEU A 365 -6.80 11.24 -16.07
C LEU A 365 -6.50 11.59 -17.54
N ALA A 366 -7.51 11.55 -18.42
CA ALA A 366 -7.39 12.06 -19.79
C ALA A 366 -7.35 13.61 -19.82
N GLU A 367 -6.92 14.16 -20.97
CA GLU A 367 -6.97 15.60 -21.23
C GLU A 367 -7.75 15.85 -22.55
N PRO A 368 -8.93 16.44 -22.50
CA PRO A 368 -9.72 16.85 -21.32
C PRO A 368 -10.29 15.65 -20.55
N PRO A 369 -10.54 15.78 -19.22
CA PRO A 369 -11.07 14.70 -18.41
C PRO A 369 -12.55 14.46 -18.70
N SER A 370 -12.94 13.19 -18.70
CA SER A 370 -14.34 12.78 -18.71
C SER A 370 -14.86 12.63 -17.28
N ARG A 371 -16.16 12.83 -17.08
CA ARG A 371 -16.84 12.32 -15.88
C ARG A 371 -17.01 10.82 -16.02
N PHE A 372 -17.07 10.10 -14.91
CA PHE A 372 -17.20 8.65 -14.92
C PHE A 372 -18.38 8.22 -14.05
N LEU A 373 -19.36 7.53 -14.65
CA LEU A 373 -20.54 7.00 -13.97
C LEU A 373 -20.30 5.55 -13.57
N LEU A 374 -20.45 5.27 -12.29
CA LEU A 374 -20.35 3.94 -11.70
C LEU A 374 -21.67 3.62 -10.99
N GLN A 375 -22.13 2.37 -11.07
CA GLN A 375 -23.26 1.86 -10.30
C GLN A 375 -22.77 0.91 -9.21
N VAL A 376 -23.20 1.17 -7.97
CA VAL A 376 -22.93 0.31 -6.82
C VAL A 376 -24.27 -0.05 -6.19
N GLN A 377 -24.60 -1.33 -6.18
CA GLN A 377 -25.92 -1.81 -5.77
C GLN A 377 -27.04 -1.09 -6.57
N ASN A 378 -27.94 -0.37 -5.89
CA ASN A 378 -28.98 0.41 -6.51
C ASN A 378 -28.64 1.91 -6.65
N SER A 379 -27.50 2.33 -6.16
CA SER A 379 -27.04 3.73 -6.18
C SER A 379 -26.07 4.00 -7.33
N PHE A 380 -26.00 5.27 -7.72
CA PHE A 380 -25.08 5.73 -8.75
C PHE A 380 -24.07 6.70 -8.18
N GLN A 381 -22.84 6.62 -8.71
CA GLN A 381 -21.74 7.47 -8.31
C GLN A 381 -21.17 8.14 -9.58
N ILE A 382 -21.09 9.46 -9.58
CA ILE A 382 -20.41 10.18 -10.65
C ILE A 382 -19.09 10.73 -10.08
N LEU A 383 -18.00 10.26 -10.66
CA LEU A 383 -16.66 10.73 -10.37
C LEU A 383 -16.28 11.82 -11.38
N GLU A 384 -15.71 12.90 -10.89
CA GLU A 384 -15.30 14.05 -11.71
C GLU A 384 -13.99 14.62 -11.15
N ARG A 385 -13.04 14.96 -12.02
CA ARG A 385 -11.83 15.65 -11.61
C ARG A 385 -12.09 17.15 -11.55
N ARG A 386 -12.03 17.75 -10.36
CA ARG A 386 -12.14 19.19 -10.13
C ARG A 386 -10.92 19.69 -9.37
N ASP A 387 -10.30 20.72 -9.86
CA ASP A 387 -9.11 21.34 -9.24
C ASP A 387 -8.00 20.34 -8.87
N GLY A 388 -7.85 19.28 -9.70
CA GLY A 388 -6.85 18.24 -9.49
C GLY A 388 -7.24 17.14 -8.51
N VAL A 389 -8.44 17.18 -7.91
CA VAL A 389 -8.95 16.19 -6.98
C VAL A 389 -10.17 15.49 -7.58
N ILE A 390 -10.31 14.20 -7.29
CA ILE A 390 -11.50 13.43 -7.69
C ILE A 390 -12.63 13.71 -6.70
N ASP A 391 -13.67 14.35 -7.21
CA ASP A 391 -14.94 14.59 -6.49
C ASP A 391 -15.96 13.51 -6.81
N ILE A 392 -16.81 13.16 -5.84
CA ILE A 392 -17.83 12.12 -5.95
C ILE A 392 -19.20 12.68 -5.68
N THR A 393 -20.07 12.60 -6.67
CA THR A 393 -21.50 12.87 -6.50
C THR A 393 -22.26 11.56 -6.34
N ARG A 394 -22.90 11.35 -5.19
CA ARG A 394 -23.69 10.17 -4.88
C ARG A 394 -25.15 10.39 -5.14
N LEU A 395 -25.79 9.48 -5.87
CA LEU A 395 -27.18 9.54 -6.30
C LEU A 395 -27.86 8.22 -5.92
N ALA A 396 -28.89 8.29 -5.09
CA ALA A 396 -29.48 7.12 -4.46
C ALA A 396 -30.20 6.18 -5.43
N ASP A 397 -30.72 6.74 -6.52
CA ASP A 397 -31.56 6.02 -7.47
C ASP A 397 -31.45 6.61 -8.89
N ARG A 398 -32.09 5.94 -9.85
CA ARG A 398 -32.14 6.34 -11.26
C ARG A 398 -32.81 7.68 -11.46
N ASP A 399 -33.88 7.99 -10.71
CA ASP A 399 -34.62 9.24 -10.91
C ASP A 399 -33.78 10.44 -10.48
N ARG A 400 -32.98 10.26 -9.39
CA ARG A 400 -31.99 11.27 -8.98
C ARG A 400 -30.86 11.41 -9.98
N LEU A 401 -30.39 10.31 -10.56
CA LEU A 401 -29.42 10.34 -11.64
C LEU A 401 -29.94 11.15 -12.82
N MET A 402 -31.14 10.84 -13.31
CA MET A 402 -31.73 11.53 -14.46
C MET A 402 -31.94 13.02 -14.19
N ARG A 403 -32.42 13.40 -13.01
CA ARG A 403 -32.56 14.81 -12.62
C ARG A 403 -31.20 15.52 -12.55
N TYR A 404 -30.19 14.87 -11.98
CA TYR A 404 -28.83 15.42 -11.88
C TYR A 404 -28.22 15.64 -13.27
N LEU A 405 -28.36 14.67 -14.16
CA LEU A 405 -27.81 14.74 -15.51
C LEU A 405 -28.58 15.74 -16.39
N GLY A 406 -29.88 15.91 -16.18
CA GLY A 406 -30.73 16.89 -16.87
C GLY A 406 -30.62 18.32 -16.32
N SER A 407 -29.90 18.56 -15.24
CA SER A 407 -29.72 19.91 -14.69
C SER A 407 -28.75 20.74 -15.53
N ALA A 408 -29.07 22.04 -15.71
CA ALA A 408 -28.19 22.97 -16.41
C ALA A 408 -26.86 23.16 -15.65
N ARG A 409 -25.75 23.25 -16.38
CA ARG A 409 -24.40 23.43 -15.86
C ARG A 409 -23.64 24.51 -16.60
N GLN A 410 -22.67 25.13 -15.92
CA GLN A 410 -21.79 26.13 -16.55
C GLN A 410 -20.79 25.48 -17.51
N HIS A 411 -20.28 24.29 -17.15
CA HIS A 411 -19.32 23.55 -17.96
C HIS A 411 -19.78 22.10 -18.11
N TYR A 412 -19.53 21.54 -19.27
CA TYR A 412 -19.90 20.18 -19.62
C TYR A 412 -18.67 19.40 -20.03
N SER A 413 -18.47 18.26 -19.40
CA SER A 413 -17.47 17.27 -19.75
C SER A 413 -18.16 15.99 -20.20
N PRO A 414 -17.56 15.21 -21.11
CA PRO A 414 -18.10 13.91 -21.51
C PRO A 414 -18.40 13.04 -20.30
N LEU A 415 -19.43 12.21 -20.39
CA LEU A 415 -19.77 11.22 -19.37
C LEU A 415 -19.45 9.83 -19.90
N ALA A 416 -18.38 9.25 -19.38
CA ALA A 416 -18.06 7.85 -19.59
C ALA A 416 -18.85 6.99 -18.61
N LEU A 417 -19.30 5.83 -19.06
CA LEU A 417 -20.05 4.88 -18.22
C LEU A 417 -19.20 3.66 -17.95
N ASP A 418 -19.23 3.22 -16.70
CA ASP A 418 -18.74 1.90 -16.35
C ASP A 418 -19.55 0.83 -17.09
N ARG A 419 -18.88 -0.26 -17.52
CA ARG A 419 -19.50 -1.30 -18.36
C ARG A 419 -20.74 -1.96 -17.74
N PHE A 420 -20.84 -1.97 -16.42
CA PHE A 420 -21.96 -2.55 -15.70
C PHE A 420 -23.00 -1.50 -15.24
N ALA A 421 -22.71 -0.22 -15.39
CA ALA A 421 -23.67 0.81 -15.06
C ALA A 421 -24.91 0.69 -15.97
N LEU A 422 -26.08 0.70 -15.35
CA LEU A 422 -27.38 0.55 -16.03
C LEU A 422 -27.59 -0.81 -16.72
N GLN A 423 -26.78 -1.81 -16.44
CA GLN A 423 -26.92 -3.16 -16.99
C GLN A 423 -28.30 -3.75 -16.63
N GLY A 424 -29.03 -4.28 -17.63
CA GLY A 424 -30.37 -4.82 -17.47
C GLY A 424 -31.47 -3.78 -17.31
N GLN A 425 -31.15 -2.50 -17.47
CA GLN A 425 -32.11 -1.40 -17.63
C GLN A 425 -32.13 -0.93 -19.08
N ASP A 426 -33.04 0.00 -19.41
CA ASP A 426 -33.11 0.54 -20.77
C ASP A 426 -31.75 1.02 -21.24
N THR A 427 -31.49 0.70 -22.47
CA THR A 427 -30.14 0.70 -23.03
C THR A 427 -29.63 2.08 -23.44
N ALA A 428 -30.50 3.05 -23.51
CA ALA A 428 -30.14 4.42 -23.79
C ALA A 428 -30.23 5.28 -22.55
N LEU A 429 -29.07 5.76 -22.06
CA LEU A 429 -29.04 6.86 -21.11
C LEU A 429 -29.13 8.15 -21.92
N MET A 430 -30.31 8.72 -22.02
CA MET A 430 -30.53 9.99 -22.68
C MET A 430 -30.42 11.13 -21.68
N LEU A 431 -29.48 12.02 -21.93
CA LEU A 431 -29.31 13.26 -21.18
C LEU A 431 -29.73 14.41 -22.05
N ARG A 432 -30.77 15.11 -21.62
CA ARG A 432 -31.25 16.29 -22.28
C ARG A 432 -30.68 17.53 -21.61
N GLN A 433 -30.01 18.34 -22.38
CA GLN A 433 -29.43 19.57 -21.91
C GLN A 433 -29.83 20.71 -22.84
N SER A 434 -30.27 21.81 -22.27
CA SER A 434 -30.58 23.04 -23.02
C SER A 434 -29.52 24.09 -22.73
N ARG A 435 -28.85 24.56 -23.76
CA ARG A 435 -27.96 25.73 -23.72
C ARG A 435 -28.36 26.67 -24.85
N ALA A 436 -28.76 27.88 -24.52
CA ALA A 436 -29.10 28.92 -25.49
C ALA A 436 -30.08 28.47 -26.60
N GLY A 437 -31.09 27.63 -26.27
CA GLY A 437 -32.06 27.13 -27.23
C GLY A 437 -31.64 25.88 -28.00
N GLU A 438 -30.39 25.42 -27.85
CA GLU A 438 -29.96 24.14 -28.40
C GLU A 438 -30.16 23.01 -27.39
N ILE A 439 -30.67 21.88 -27.88
CA ILE A 439 -30.85 20.65 -27.11
C ILE A 439 -29.61 19.78 -27.34
N GLN A 440 -28.82 19.55 -26.30
CA GLN A 440 -27.74 18.60 -26.33
C GLN A 440 -28.19 17.29 -25.71
N VAL A 441 -27.90 16.20 -26.39
CA VAL A 441 -28.27 14.84 -25.97
C VAL A 441 -27.02 14.02 -25.79
N PHE A 442 -26.94 13.36 -24.64
CA PHE A 442 -25.90 12.40 -24.35
C PHE A 442 -26.50 11.01 -24.36
N TYR A 443 -25.83 10.05 -24.93
CA TYR A 443 -26.29 8.67 -24.86
C TYR A 443 -25.15 7.67 -24.93
N ARG A 444 -25.40 6.47 -24.45
CA ARG A 444 -24.51 5.34 -24.56
C ARG A 444 -25.07 4.34 -25.56
N LEU A 445 -24.24 3.89 -26.48
CA LEU A 445 -24.49 2.73 -27.30
C LEU A 445 -23.84 1.50 -26.69
N LEU A 446 -24.58 0.44 -26.58
CA LEU A 446 -24.05 -0.88 -26.41
C LEU A 446 -23.64 -1.44 -27.78
N PRO A 447 -22.50 -2.19 -27.89
CA PRO A 447 -21.99 -2.63 -29.19
C PRO A 447 -22.96 -3.42 -30.04
N ASP A 448 -23.85 -4.16 -29.40
CA ASP A 448 -24.85 -5.04 -30.03
C ASP A 448 -26.21 -4.39 -30.29
N ARG A 449 -26.40 -3.10 -29.97
CA ARG A 449 -27.71 -2.45 -29.99
C ARG A 449 -27.77 -1.17 -30.82
N GLN A 450 -27.19 -1.21 -31.99
CA GLN A 450 -27.21 -0.06 -32.93
C GLN A 450 -28.65 0.32 -33.40
N ALA A 451 -29.59 -0.60 -33.33
CA ALA A 451 -30.98 -0.33 -33.72
C ALA A 451 -31.70 0.69 -32.81
N GLU A 452 -31.24 0.86 -31.59
CA GLU A 452 -31.83 1.78 -30.60
C GLU A 452 -31.57 3.25 -30.89
N ILE A 453 -30.63 3.55 -31.76
CA ILE A 453 -30.37 4.91 -32.24
C ILE A 453 -31.62 5.49 -32.96
N SER A 454 -32.38 4.65 -33.60
CA SER A 454 -33.56 5.09 -34.33
C SER A 454 -34.65 5.72 -33.45
N VAL A 455 -34.76 5.31 -32.20
CA VAL A 455 -35.70 5.87 -31.22
C VAL A 455 -35.38 7.31 -30.87
N LEU A 456 -34.14 7.69 -31.01
CA LEU A 456 -33.64 9.01 -30.66
C LEU A 456 -33.64 9.97 -31.85
N ASP A 457 -33.88 9.46 -33.06
CA ASP A 457 -34.01 10.27 -34.28
C ASP A 457 -35.21 11.24 -34.22
N GLU A 458 -36.25 10.92 -33.43
CA GLU A 458 -37.38 11.82 -33.17
C GLU A 458 -36.96 13.15 -32.50
N LEU A 459 -35.79 13.20 -31.90
CA LEU A 459 -35.28 14.40 -31.27
C LEU A 459 -34.39 15.26 -32.20
N GLY A 460 -34.16 14.82 -33.42
CA GLY A 460 -33.46 15.59 -34.47
C GLY A 460 -31.99 15.88 -34.24
N ALA A 461 -31.45 15.45 -33.11
CA ALA A 461 -30.10 15.83 -32.69
C ALA A 461 -29.05 14.74 -32.89
N LEU A 462 -29.44 13.51 -33.15
CA LEU A 462 -28.59 12.35 -33.02
C LEU A 462 -27.82 11.92 -34.25
N TRP A 463 -28.23 12.36 -35.42
CA TRP A 463 -27.57 11.97 -36.66
C TRP A 463 -26.10 12.37 -36.76
N ARG A 464 -25.73 13.50 -36.15
CA ARG A 464 -24.37 14.04 -36.23
C ARG A 464 -23.32 13.25 -35.45
N THR A 465 -23.75 12.44 -34.49
CA THR A 465 -22.86 11.67 -33.63
C THR A 465 -22.89 10.18 -33.88
N ARG A 466 -23.71 9.73 -34.81
CA ARG A 466 -23.86 8.31 -35.16
C ARG A 466 -22.55 7.59 -35.43
N GLN A 467 -21.56 8.27 -36.04
CA GLN A 467 -20.25 7.69 -36.31
C GLN A 467 -19.34 7.62 -35.07
N ALA A 468 -19.52 8.54 -34.18
CA ALA A 468 -18.69 8.61 -32.98
C ALA A 468 -19.20 7.67 -31.85
N CYS A 469 -20.43 7.15 -31.97
CA CYS A 469 -21.00 6.19 -31.04
C CYS A 469 -20.46 4.75 -31.19
N ARG A 470 -19.45 4.54 -32.03
CA ARG A 470 -18.92 3.20 -32.32
C ARG A 470 -18.10 2.59 -31.17
N ASP A 471 -17.67 3.37 -30.20
CA ASP A 471 -16.66 2.95 -29.23
C ASP A 471 -17.16 2.80 -27.81
N GLU A 472 -18.40 2.40 -27.58
CA GLU A 472 -18.96 2.22 -26.22
C GLU A 472 -18.89 3.46 -25.31
N GLN A 473 -18.52 4.61 -25.84
CA GLN A 473 -18.38 5.84 -25.08
C GLN A 473 -19.67 6.63 -25.10
N THR A 474 -19.93 7.35 -24.03
CA THR A 474 -21.01 8.33 -24.00
C THR A 474 -20.60 9.57 -24.78
N LEU A 475 -21.39 9.96 -25.73
CA LEU A 475 -21.11 11.10 -26.57
C LEU A 475 -21.95 12.30 -26.18
N LEU A 476 -21.31 13.44 -26.31
CA LEU A 476 -21.94 14.74 -26.20
C LEU A 476 -22.40 15.16 -27.59
N LEU A 477 -23.65 15.56 -27.70
CA LEU A 477 -24.23 16.18 -28.86
C LEU A 477 -24.38 17.67 -28.70
#